data_2b0103ab4d347e9b64991576e59a9115
#
_entry.id   2b0103ab4d347e9b64991576e59a9115
#
_cell.length_a   1.000
_cell.length_b   1.000
_cell.length_c   1.000
_cell.angle_alpha   90.00
_cell.angle_beta   90.00
_cell.angle_gamma   90.00
#
_symmetry.space_group_name_H-M   'P 1'
#
loop_
_entity.id
_entity.type
_entity.pdbx_description
1 polymer ?
#
loop_
_entity_poly.entity_id
_entity_poly.type
_entity_poly.pdbx_seq_one_letter_code
_entity_poly.pdbx_strand_id
1 'polypeptide(L)'
;MPLFFARRSRQDSRAIDEALDFVGLTARRDAIPADLTQVDLRKLDLARATVAEPRLLFVDEAMAGLSQSEVDEILALLMRMNARGVAIVMIEHIMRAVTSFSQRLVVLVAGRKIADGDPTKVLADADVQRAYLGE
;
A
#
# COMPACT_ATOMS: atom_id res chain seq x y z
N MET A 1 5.39 -13.19 -36.42
CA MET A 1 6.20 -12.78 -35.26
C MET A 1 6.15 -13.89 -34.23
N PRO A 2 7.24 -14.57 -33.87
CA PRO A 2 7.20 -15.58 -32.83
C PRO A 2 7.07 -14.88 -31.48
N LEU A 3 6.02 -15.20 -30.73
CA LEU A 3 5.85 -14.86 -29.33
C LEU A 3 6.95 -15.60 -28.55
N PHE A 4 7.99 -14.89 -28.12
CA PHE A 4 8.95 -15.40 -27.16
C PHE A 4 8.23 -15.58 -25.83
N PHE A 5 7.77 -16.78 -25.54
CA PHE A 5 7.49 -17.22 -24.19
C PHE A 5 8.83 -17.36 -23.47
N ALA A 6 9.24 -16.34 -22.73
CA ALA A 6 10.37 -16.47 -21.83
C ALA A 6 10.05 -17.61 -20.85
N ARG A 7 10.83 -18.68 -20.89
CA ARG A 7 10.72 -19.80 -19.98
C ARG A 7 10.98 -19.25 -18.58
N ARG A 8 9.93 -19.13 -17.75
CA ARG A 8 10.07 -18.73 -16.34
C ARG A 8 11.15 -19.59 -15.70
N SER A 9 12.15 -18.97 -15.10
CA SER A 9 13.15 -19.70 -14.33
C SER A 9 12.48 -20.29 -13.08
N ARG A 10 13.04 -21.38 -12.51
CA ARG A 10 12.55 -21.92 -11.24
C ARG A 10 12.64 -20.88 -10.11
N GLN A 11 13.61 -19.97 -10.20
CA GLN A 11 13.82 -18.88 -9.25
C GLN A 11 12.69 -17.83 -9.35
N ASP A 12 12.25 -17.49 -10.57
CA ASP A 12 11.14 -16.55 -10.77
C ASP A 12 9.83 -17.13 -10.23
N SER A 13 9.57 -18.44 -10.44
CA SER A 13 8.40 -19.11 -9.90
C SER A 13 8.37 -19.09 -8.37
N ARG A 14 9.51 -19.33 -7.73
CA ARG A 14 9.61 -19.32 -6.26
C ARG A 14 9.36 -17.93 -5.68
N ALA A 15 9.94 -16.88 -6.26
CA ALA A 15 9.73 -15.50 -5.82
C ALA A 15 8.25 -15.09 -5.93
N ILE A 16 7.56 -15.52 -7.00
CA ILE A 16 6.13 -15.30 -7.18
C ILE A 16 5.32 -16.03 -6.09
N ASP A 17 5.62 -17.30 -5.84
CA ASP A 17 4.92 -18.11 -4.83
C ASP A 17 5.11 -17.52 -3.42
N GLU A 18 6.32 -17.09 -3.08
CA GLU A 18 6.63 -16.40 -1.81
C GLU A 18 5.88 -15.05 -1.68
N ALA A 19 5.76 -14.30 -2.77
CA ALA A 19 5.02 -13.04 -2.77
C ALA A 19 3.51 -13.25 -2.61
N LEU A 20 2.94 -14.25 -3.29
CA LEU A 20 1.53 -14.61 -3.15
C LEU A 20 1.21 -15.12 -1.74
N ASP A 21 2.09 -15.93 -1.16
CA ASP A 21 1.97 -16.40 0.22
C ASP A 21 2.02 -15.23 1.21
N PHE A 22 2.95 -14.30 1.00
CA PHE A 22 3.08 -13.12 1.84
C PHE A 22 1.79 -12.29 1.94
N VAL A 23 1.06 -12.12 0.84
CA VAL A 23 -0.19 -11.36 0.79
C VAL A 23 -1.44 -12.21 1.02
N GLY A 24 -1.30 -13.54 1.20
CA GLY A 24 -2.42 -14.44 1.44
C GLY A 24 -3.22 -14.81 0.19
N LEU A 25 -2.60 -14.77 -1.00
CA LEU A 25 -3.23 -15.12 -2.27
C LEU A 25 -2.81 -16.47 -2.84
N THR A 26 -2.16 -17.34 -2.09
CA THR A 26 -1.70 -18.66 -2.55
C THR A 26 -2.83 -19.49 -3.17
N ALA A 27 -4.01 -19.52 -2.55
CA ALA A 27 -5.19 -20.22 -3.05
C ALA A 27 -5.78 -19.60 -4.35
N ARG A 28 -5.38 -18.39 -4.70
CA ARG A 28 -5.81 -17.65 -5.89
C ARG A 28 -4.74 -17.61 -6.99
N ARG A 29 -3.68 -18.41 -6.87
CA ARG A 29 -2.51 -18.39 -7.77
C ARG A 29 -2.86 -18.48 -9.26
N ASP A 30 -3.84 -19.29 -9.59
CA ASP A 30 -4.27 -19.54 -10.97
C ASP A 30 -5.55 -18.76 -11.35
N ALA A 31 -6.05 -17.89 -10.45
CA ALA A 31 -7.20 -17.04 -10.75
C ALA A 31 -6.84 -15.95 -11.78
N ILE A 32 -7.80 -15.60 -12.61
CA ILE A 32 -7.67 -14.43 -13.48
C ILE A 32 -8.12 -13.17 -12.72
N PRO A 33 -7.61 -11.98 -13.06
CA PRO A 33 -7.96 -10.74 -12.35
C PRO A 33 -9.46 -10.47 -12.24
N ALA A 34 -10.26 -10.91 -13.21
CA ALA A 34 -11.72 -10.74 -13.20
C ALA A 34 -12.43 -11.53 -12.07
N ASP A 35 -11.78 -12.56 -11.52
CA ASP A 35 -12.32 -13.41 -10.45
C ASP A 35 -11.85 -12.96 -9.07
N LEU A 36 -11.01 -11.93 -9.00
CA LEU A 36 -10.48 -11.38 -7.76
C LEU A 36 -11.39 -10.28 -7.21
N THR A 37 -11.53 -10.23 -5.89
CA THR A 37 -12.18 -9.11 -5.21
C THR A 37 -11.32 -7.84 -5.28
N GLN A 38 -11.88 -6.70 -4.93
CA GLN A 38 -11.12 -5.45 -4.93
C GLN A 38 -9.94 -5.50 -3.95
N VAL A 39 -10.11 -6.07 -2.77
CA VAL A 39 -9.02 -6.25 -1.81
C VAL A 39 -7.98 -7.23 -2.32
N ASP A 40 -8.37 -8.31 -3.01
CA ASP A 40 -7.43 -9.26 -3.62
C ASP A 40 -6.58 -8.57 -4.70
N LEU A 41 -7.16 -7.67 -5.50
CA LEU A 41 -6.42 -6.88 -6.48
C LEU A 41 -5.39 -5.96 -5.81
N ARG A 42 -5.74 -5.31 -4.70
CA ARG A 42 -4.79 -4.51 -3.89
C ARG A 42 -3.66 -5.37 -3.31
N LYS A 43 -4.00 -6.56 -2.80
CA LYS A 43 -3.01 -7.54 -2.34
C LYS A 43 -2.08 -8.00 -3.47
N LEU A 44 -2.63 -8.22 -4.67
CA LEU A 44 -1.84 -8.59 -5.84
C LEU A 44 -0.86 -7.48 -6.24
N ASP A 45 -1.27 -6.21 -6.19
CA ASP A 45 -0.37 -5.07 -6.46
C ASP A 45 0.77 -5.02 -5.42
N LEU A 46 0.49 -5.27 -4.14
CA LEU A 46 1.52 -5.39 -3.10
C LEU A 46 2.45 -6.59 -3.35
N ALA A 47 1.90 -7.76 -3.75
CA ALA A 47 2.71 -8.92 -4.11
C ALA A 47 3.69 -8.60 -5.26
N ARG A 48 3.22 -7.92 -6.30
CA ARG A 48 4.07 -7.48 -7.41
C ARG A 48 5.20 -6.55 -6.95
N ALA A 49 4.90 -5.64 -6.01
CA ALA A 49 5.91 -4.76 -5.44
C ALA A 49 6.94 -5.54 -4.62
N THR A 50 6.54 -6.58 -3.86
CA THR A 50 7.47 -7.38 -3.04
C THR A 50 8.45 -8.19 -3.88
N VAL A 51 8.06 -8.69 -5.04
CA VAL A 51 8.95 -9.43 -5.96
C VAL A 51 10.15 -8.58 -6.40
N ALA A 52 9.98 -7.26 -6.47
CA ALA A 52 11.04 -6.33 -6.84
C ALA A 52 12.01 -6.02 -5.68
N GLU A 53 11.80 -6.58 -4.49
CA GLU A 53 12.60 -6.34 -3.27
C GLU A 53 12.85 -4.84 -3.01
N PRO A 54 11.81 -4.00 -2.95
CA PRO A 54 11.98 -2.55 -2.87
C PRO A 54 12.55 -2.13 -1.51
N ARG A 55 13.41 -1.12 -1.52
CA ARG A 55 13.82 -0.42 -0.29
C ARG A 55 12.86 0.70 0.08
N LEU A 56 12.10 1.19 -0.87
CA LEU A 56 11.10 2.25 -0.72
C LEU A 56 9.87 1.89 -1.54
N LEU A 57 8.69 2.01 -0.95
CA LEU A 57 7.39 1.80 -1.59
C LEU A 57 6.54 3.07 -1.45
N PHE A 58 6.01 3.54 -2.58
CA PHE A 58 4.96 4.55 -2.62
C PHE A 58 3.61 3.87 -2.75
N VAL A 59 2.69 4.20 -1.86
CA VAL A 59 1.31 3.68 -1.84
C VAL A 59 0.37 4.86 -2.00
N ASP A 60 -0.30 4.93 -3.13
CA ASP A 60 -1.18 6.04 -3.49
C ASP A 60 -2.64 5.56 -3.52
N GLU A 61 -3.45 6.05 -2.55
CA GLU A 61 -4.88 5.75 -2.38
C GLU A 61 -5.24 4.24 -2.50
N ALA A 62 -4.39 3.36 -1.98
CA ALA A 62 -4.57 1.91 -2.12
C ALA A 62 -5.80 1.37 -1.38
N MET A 63 -6.38 2.16 -0.49
CA MET A 63 -7.51 1.75 0.36
C MET A 63 -8.85 2.30 -0.12
N ALA A 64 -8.87 3.05 -1.23
CA ALA A 64 -10.09 3.61 -1.78
C ALA A 64 -11.10 2.50 -2.14
N GLY A 65 -12.35 2.64 -1.66
CA GLY A 65 -13.44 1.70 -1.94
C GLY A 65 -13.42 0.40 -1.13
N LEU A 66 -12.46 0.23 -0.22
CA LEU A 66 -12.40 -0.93 0.68
C LEU A 66 -13.26 -0.73 1.92
N SER A 67 -13.81 -1.83 2.44
CA SER A 67 -14.44 -1.86 3.75
C SER A 67 -13.41 -1.69 4.87
N GLN A 68 -13.87 -1.38 6.08
CA GLN A 68 -12.99 -1.16 7.23
C GLN A 68 -12.07 -2.35 7.53
N SER A 69 -12.60 -3.58 7.46
CA SER A 69 -11.82 -4.80 7.67
C SER A 69 -10.78 -5.02 6.57
N GLU A 70 -11.12 -4.70 5.31
CA GLU A 70 -10.19 -4.80 4.19
C GLU A 70 -9.06 -3.76 4.28
N VAL A 71 -9.38 -2.55 4.75
CA VAL A 71 -8.36 -1.53 5.08
C VAL A 71 -7.38 -2.06 6.12
N ASP A 72 -7.89 -2.68 7.20
CA ASP A 72 -7.04 -3.27 8.24
C ASP A 72 -6.13 -4.39 7.71
N GLU A 73 -6.62 -5.20 6.76
CA GLU A 73 -5.81 -6.23 6.10
C GLU A 73 -4.65 -5.60 5.30
N ILE A 74 -4.92 -4.56 4.52
CA ILE A 74 -3.88 -3.87 3.73
C ILE A 74 -2.86 -3.19 4.66
N LEU A 75 -3.31 -2.51 5.70
CA LEU A 75 -2.42 -1.90 6.70
C LEU A 75 -1.51 -2.93 7.37
N ALA A 76 -2.05 -4.10 7.74
CA ALA A 76 -1.26 -5.18 8.32
C ALA A 76 -0.16 -5.67 7.36
N LEU A 77 -0.45 -5.77 6.06
CA LEU A 77 0.54 -6.14 5.05
C LEU A 77 1.63 -5.07 4.92
N LEU A 78 1.27 -3.79 4.88
CA LEU A 78 2.22 -2.69 4.82
C LEU A 78 3.10 -2.64 6.08
N MET A 79 2.53 -2.86 7.27
CA MET A 79 3.31 -2.96 8.51
C MET A 79 4.32 -4.12 8.47
N ARG A 80 3.93 -5.27 7.93
CA ARG A 80 4.83 -6.41 7.74
C ARG A 80 5.96 -6.11 6.75
N MET A 81 5.69 -5.37 5.67
CA MET A 81 6.72 -4.91 4.72
C MET A 81 7.68 -3.93 5.40
N ASN A 82 7.16 -2.98 6.17
CA ASN A 82 7.99 -2.02 6.91
C ASN A 82 8.87 -2.73 7.94
N ALA A 83 8.36 -3.73 8.66
CA ALA A 83 9.13 -4.55 9.60
C ALA A 83 10.27 -5.34 8.92
N ARG A 84 10.19 -5.57 7.60
CA ARG A 84 11.25 -6.16 6.79
C ARG A 84 12.25 -5.13 6.26
N GLY A 85 12.13 -3.86 6.66
CA GLY A 85 13.04 -2.79 6.28
C GLY A 85 12.64 -1.99 5.05
N VAL A 86 11.44 -2.18 4.52
CA VAL A 86 10.92 -1.35 3.42
C VAL A 86 10.43 -0.03 3.98
N ALA A 87 11.00 1.09 3.54
CA ALA A 87 10.45 2.40 3.83
C ALA A 87 9.15 2.61 3.04
N ILE A 88 8.11 3.14 3.68
CA ILE A 88 6.80 3.31 3.03
C ILE A 88 6.39 4.77 3.09
N VAL A 89 6.05 5.33 1.94
CA VAL A 89 5.38 6.62 1.81
C VAL A 89 3.96 6.36 1.36
N MET A 90 3.00 6.67 2.22
CA MET A 90 1.59 6.45 1.95
C MET A 90 0.89 7.78 1.71
N ILE A 91 0.16 7.87 0.60
CA ILE A 91 -0.70 9.00 0.26
C ILE A 91 -2.14 8.54 0.47
N GLU A 92 -2.81 9.10 1.45
CA GLU A 92 -4.16 8.67 1.86
C GLU A 92 -4.99 9.85 2.41
N HIS A 93 -6.29 9.70 2.29
CA HIS A 93 -7.28 10.61 2.87
C HIS A 93 -8.11 9.93 3.99
N ILE A 94 -7.93 8.63 4.21
CA ILE A 94 -8.57 7.88 5.30
C ILE A 94 -7.80 8.14 6.59
N MET A 95 -8.24 9.09 7.41
CA MET A 95 -7.53 9.55 8.62
C MET A 95 -7.15 8.43 9.56
N ARG A 96 -8.02 7.43 9.73
CA ARG A 96 -7.71 6.28 10.56
C ARG A 96 -6.49 5.50 10.04
N ALA A 97 -6.39 5.31 8.73
CA ALA A 97 -5.23 4.64 8.12
C ALA A 97 -3.96 5.47 8.35
N VAL A 98 -4.04 6.79 8.14
CA VAL A 98 -2.92 7.69 8.35
C VAL A 98 -2.43 7.64 9.80
N THR A 99 -3.32 7.78 10.78
CA THR A 99 -2.94 7.84 12.20
C THR A 99 -2.46 6.52 12.76
N SER A 100 -2.98 5.39 12.30
CA SER A 100 -2.58 4.07 12.79
C SER A 100 -1.27 3.57 12.19
N PHE A 101 -0.89 4.06 11.02
CA PHE A 101 0.26 3.57 10.26
C PHE A 101 1.48 4.48 10.35
N SER A 102 1.30 5.81 10.23
CA SER A 102 2.42 6.72 10.00
C SER A 102 3.11 7.17 11.30
N GLN A 103 4.45 7.20 11.27
CA GLN A 103 5.29 7.82 12.29
C GLN A 103 5.52 9.31 12.02
N ARG A 104 5.31 9.74 10.79
CA ARG A 104 5.48 11.13 10.34
C ARG A 104 4.41 11.45 9.33
N LEU A 105 3.75 12.58 9.50
CA LEU A 105 2.73 13.10 8.59
C LEU A 105 3.22 14.40 7.94
N VAL A 106 3.09 14.46 6.63
CA VAL A 106 3.31 15.67 5.83
C VAL A 106 2.00 16.06 5.19
N VAL A 107 1.59 17.32 5.35
CA VAL A 107 0.37 17.84 4.72
C VAL A 107 0.73 18.81 3.61
N LEU A 108 0.19 18.53 2.42
CA LEU A 108 0.37 19.34 1.22
C LEU A 108 -0.96 19.96 0.81
N VAL A 109 -0.95 21.26 0.53
CA VAL A 109 -2.10 22.01 0.00
C VAL A 109 -1.64 22.84 -1.19
N ALA A 110 -2.25 22.65 -2.33
CA ALA A 110 -1.91 23.37 -3.57
C ALA A 110 -0.40 23.38 -3.87
N GLY A 111 0.26 22.23 -3.68
CA GLY A 111 1.70 22.08 -3.92
C GLY A 111 2.61 22.64 -2.82
N ARG A 112 2.05 23.18 -1.73
CA ARG A 112 2.81 23.71 -0.59
C ARG A 112 2.72 22.77 0.61
N LYS A 113 3.85 22.54 1.26
CA LYS A 113 3.90 21.86 2.55
C LYS A 113 3.46 22.83 3.64
N ILE A 114 2.33 22.55 4.30
CA ILE A 114 1.79 23.37 5.38
C ILE A 114 2.08 22.81 6.77
N ALA A 115 2.29 21.48 6.88
CA ALA A 115 2.67 20.86 8.15
C ALA A 115 3.56 19.64 7.91
N ASP A 116 4.37 19.28 8.93
CA ASP A 116 5.31 18.18 8.87
C ASP A 116 5.71 17.76 10.30
N GLY A 117 5.45 16.53 10.68
CA GLY A 117 5.83 16.06 12.02
C GLY A 117 5.03 14.85 12.51
N ASP A 118 4.90 14.77 13.84
CA ASP A 118 4.09 13.76 14.51
C ASP A 118 2.62 13.83 14.06
N PRO A 119 2.00 12.72 13.64
CA PRO A 119 0.64 12.74 13.10
C PRO A 119 -0.38 13.37 14.03
N THR A 120 -0.31 13.11 15.34
CA THR A 120 -1.26 13.64 16.31
C THR A 120 -1.14 15.16 16.42
N LYS A 121 0.08 15.67 16.41
CA LYS A 121 0.33 17.12 16.48
C LYS A 121 -0.07 17.83 15.18
N VAL A 122 0.28 17.23 14.04
CA VAL A 122 -0.06 17.77 12.72
C VAL A 122 -1.58 17.83 12.52
N LEU A 123 -2.31 16.79 12.92
CA LEU A 123 -3.78 16.79 12.81
C LEU A 123 -4.49 17.73 13.81
N ALA A 124 -3.81 18.13 14.88
CA ALA A 124 -4.32 19.13 15.82
C ALA A 124 -4.00 20.58 15.39
N ASP A 125 -3.19 20.78 14.34
CA ASP A 125 -2.83 22.09 13.84
C ASP A 125 -4.04 22.78 13.19
N ALA A 126 -4.28 24.06 13.55
CA ALA A 126 -5.43 24.81 13.09
C ALA A 126 -5.43 25.07 11.58
N ASP A 127 -4.26 25.23 10.96
CA ASP A 127 -4.14 25.43 9.52
C ASP A 127 -4.44 24.13 8.76
N VAL A 128 -4.02 22.99 9.32
CA VAL A 128 -4.33 21.67 8.77
C VAL A 128 -5.84 21.38 8.87
N GLN A 129 -6.45 21.68 10.02
CA GLN A 129 -7.89 21.47 10.21
C GLN A 129 -8.70 22.33 9.26
N ARG A 130 -8.35 23.61 9.09
CA ARG A 130 -9.02 24.50 8.11
C ARG A 130 -8.87 24.00 6.69
N ALA A 131 -7.67 23.59 6.29
CA ALA A 131 -7.43 23.08 4.94
C ALA A 131 -8.18 21.77 4.66
N TYR A 132 -8.35 20.91 5.68
CA TYR A 132 -9.03 19.63 5.55
C TYR A 132 -10.55 19.75 5.62
N LEU A 133 -11.09 20.64 6.47
CA LEU A 133 -12.53 20.87 6.65
C LEU A 133 -13.10 21.82 5.60
N GLY A 134 -12.27 22.52 4.83
CA GLY A 134 -12.71 23.42 3.77
C GLY A 134 -13.31 24.73 4.28
N GLU A 135 -12.94 25.17 5.48
CA GLU A 135 -13.30 26.49 6.05
C GLU A 135 -12.27 27.56 5.72
#